data_f5f9e9440a2f69931a61f36786b929cf
#
_entry.id   f5f9e9440a2f69931a61f36786b929cf
#
_cell.length_a   1.000
_cell.length_b   1.000
_cell.length_c   1.000
_cell.angle_alpha   90.00
_cell.angle_beta   90.00
_cell.angle_gamma   90.00
#
_symmetry.space_group_name_H-M   'P 1'
#
loop_
_entity.id
_entity.type
_entity.pdbx_description
1 polymer ?
#
loop_
_entity_poly.entity_id
_entity_poly.type
_entity_poly.pdbx_seq_one_letter_code
_entity_poly.pdbx_strand_id
1 'polypeptide(L)'
;MMAQLLADIVSLLKRCRPRGIKIWHLILLMLLMDASILSQDFRQDFAKNTTQTVSHSTGGGFAPESHKLQQVNKIQHLTNHMKYMQLASLYVDRMSLDDKLGQLIIGRFSGSDYSPDLDTMINQQHIGGVILYANQIHTTQQIQADTARMQSRVNLPLLIGTDQEGLTVNRLANIYGPDSLTAQAMQQSGNPNIASTEGKKIAQHLLNLGINVNFAPDIDVGIPNGYIDKDLRDFGHTADDVTKYAGAYVQGLQSAGAIACFKHFPGLGDVPADLDPHSTLPTVNADKDHNYNIDLATFKHFIQSKNPQEQADMIMATDVLMPAIDPTFPAELSHAFITDILRTQFGYDGVVISDSLHMQGVAIDGQH
;
A
#
# COMPACT_ATOMS: atom_id res chain seq x y z
N MET A 1 31.86 -17.73 19.39
CA MET A 1 30.77 -18.27 18.57
C MET A 1 30.78 -17.70 17.14
N MET A 2 30.82 -16.39 16.96
CA MET A 2 30.82 -15.74 15.64
C MET A 2 32.10 -15.96 14.81
N ALA A 3 33.28 -15.95 15.46
CA ALA A 3 34.55 -16.22 14.76
C ALA A 3 34.64 -17.65 14.24
N GLN A 4 34.05 -18.61 14.93
CA GLN A 4 34.00 -20.01 14.50
C GLN A 4 33.04 -20.19 13.33
N LEU A 5 31.87 -19.54 13.36
CA LEU A 5 30.89 -19.55 12.26
C LEU A 5 31.49 -18.95 10.96
N LEU A 6 32.23 -17.85 11.07
CA LEU A 6 32.95 -17.24 9.94
C LEU A 6 34.05 -18.15 9.39
N ALA A 7 34.81 -18.86 10.24
CA ALA A 7 35.80 -19.81 9.82
C ALA A 7 35.17 -21.00 9.09
N ASP A 8 34.04 -21.49 9.55
CA ASP A 8 33.31 -22.61 8.95
C ASP A 8 32.69 -22.21 7.60
N ILE A 9 32.12 -21.00 7.48
CA ILE A 9 31.63 -20.46 6.19
C ILE A 9 32.79 -20.30 5.18
N VAL A 10 33.93 -19.75 5.58
CA VAL A 10 35.13 -19.61 4.72
C VAL A 10 35.65 -20.96 4.29
N SER A 11 35.62 -21.96 5.17
CA SER A 11 36.01 -23.34 4.86
C SER A 11 35.05 -23.99 3.85
N LEU A 12 33.75 -23.78 4.01
CA LEU A 12 32.71 -24.27 3.09
C LEU A 12 32.86 -23.66 1.69
N LEU A 13 33.08 -22.35 1.62
CA LEU A 13 33.28 -21.62 0.36
C LEU A 13 34.56 -22.03 -0.37
N LYS A 14 35.59 -22.43 0.36
CA LYS A 14 36.83 -22.97 -0.25
C LYS A 14 36.65 -24.37 -0.86
N ARG A 15 35.71 -25.17 -0.35
CA ARG A 15 35.39 -26.53 -0.85
C ARG A 15 34.45 -26.52 -2.06
N CYS A 16 33.63 -25.48 -2.19
CA CYS A 16 32.60 -25.38 -3.26
C CYS A 16 33.00 -24.45 -4.41
N ARG A 17 34.26 -24.45 -4.86
CA ARG A 17 34.73 -23.63 -5.98
C ARG A 17 34.26 -24.16 -7.34
N PRO A 18 33.20 -23.62 -7.96
CA PRO A 18 33.00 -23.76 -9.40
C PRO A 18 33.98 -22.80 -10.12
N ARG A 19 34.64 -23.30 -11.15
CA ARG A 19 35.55 -22.51 -11.98
C ARG A 19 34.76 -21.38 -12.67
N GLY A 20 35.05 -20.12 -12.31
CA GLY A 20 34.53 -18.95 -13.02
C GLY A 20 33.97 -17.79 -12.18
N ILE A 21 33.82 -17.91 -10.86
CA ILE A 21 33.35 -16.82 -10.01
C ILE A 21 34.51 -15.91 -9.59
N LYS A 22 34.55 -14.68 -10.09
CA LYS A 22 35.54 -13.66 -9.68
C LYS A 22 35.35 -13.27 -8.24
N ILE A 23 36.42 -13.02 -7.51
CA ILE A 23 36.46 -12.61 -6.08
C ILE A 23 35.50 -11.46 -5.79
N TRP A 24 35.27 -10.57 -6.74
CA TRP A 24 34.30 -9.47 -6.63
C TRP A 24 32.83 -9.89 -6.44
N HIS A 25 32.43 -11.05 -6.93
CA HIS A 25 31.09 -11.61 -6.71
C HIS A 25 30.92 -12.15 -5.28
N LEU A 26 32.01 -12.65 -4.69
CA LEU A 26 32.04 -13.09 -3.29
C LEU A 26 32.02 -11.89 -2.32
N ILE A 27 32.70 -10.80 -2.65
CA ILE A 27 32.67 -9.54 -1.89
C ILE A 27 31.27 -8.90 -1.98
N LEU A 28 30.64 -8.93 -3.16
CA LEU A 28 29.27 -8.45 -3.34
C LEU A 28 28.27 -9.30 -2.56
N LEU A 29 28.46 -10.62 -2.49
CA LEU A 29 27.62 -11.51 -1.68
C LEU A 29 27.81 -11.28 -0.18
N MET A 30 29.03 -10.98 0.29
CA MET A 30 29.30 -10.61 1.69
C MET A 30 28.74 -9.24 2.06
N LEU A 31 28.70 -8.28 1.13
CA LEU A 31 28.09 -6.98 1.34
C LEU A 31 26.53 -7.05 1.31
N LEU A 32 25.97 -8.12 0.72
CA LEU A 32 24.53 -8.39 0.70
C LEU A 32 24.06 -9.21 1.91
N MET A 33 24.96 -9.80 2.67
CA MET A 33 24.64 -10.50 3.93
C MET A 33 24.70 -9.52 5.10
N ASP A 34 23.55 -8.93 5.38
CA ASP A 34 23.15 -8.33 6.65
C ASP A 34 23.78 -6.98 7.07
N ALA A 35 23.14 -5.89 6.59
CA ALA A 35 23.34 -4.54 7.15
C ALA A 35 22.92 -4.41 8.64
N SER A 36 22.26 -5.41 9.21
CA SER A 36 21.86 -5.46 10.63
C SER A 36 22.99 -5.89 11.57
N ILE A 37 24.08 -6.46 11.03
CA ILE A 37 25.25 -6.95 11.83
C ILE A 37 26.41 -5.95 11.81
N LEU A 38 26.37 -4.91 10.99
CA LEU A 38 27.36 -3.85 11.03
C LEU A 38 27.16 -3.01 12.29
N SER A 39 28.16 -3.03 13.18
CA SER A 39 28.16 -2.29 14.45
C SER A 39 27.83 -0.81 14.24
N GLN A 40 27.28 -0.15 15.28
CA GLN A 40 27.01 1.30 15.29
C GLN A 40 28.26 2.12 14.91
N ASP A 41 29.45 1.59 15.15
CA ASP A 41 30.73 2.21 14.83
C ASP A 41 30.97 2.39 13.33
N PHE A 42 30.57 1.41 12.49
CA PHE A 42 30.71 1.51 11.03
C PHE A 42 29.76 2.57 10.45
N ARG A 43 28.58 2.74 11.02
CA ARG A 43 27.63 3.80 10.63
C ARG A 43 28.14 5.19 10.99
N GLN A 44 28.84 5.33 12.14
CA GLN A 44 29.42 6.60 12.55
C GLN A 44 30.64 6.97 11.71
N ASP A 45 31.50 6.02 11.33
CA ASP A 45 32.66 6.27 10.49
C ASP A 45 32.28 6.60 9.03
N PHE A 46 31.22 5.98 8.51
CA PHE A 46 30.69 6.31 7.20
C PHE A 46 30.05 7.72 7.18
N ALA A 47 29.30 8.07 8.22
CA ALA A 47 28.73 9.40 8.37
C ALA A 47 29.80 10.49 8.58
N LYS A 48 30.90 10.21 9.31
CA LYS A 48 32.02 11.14 9.51
C LYS A 48 32.80 11.37 8.23
N ASN A 49 33.05 10.34 7.42
CA ASN A 49 33.77 10.46 6.15
C ASN A 49 32.97 11.18 5.08
N THR A 50 31.63 11.13 5.10
CA THR A 50 30.77 11.93 4.20
C THR A 50 30.69 13.41 4.59
N THR A 51 30.87 13.73 5.88
CA THR A 51 30.85 15.14 6.35
C THR A 51 32.21 15.86 6.22
N GLN A 52 33.33 15.13 6.20
CA GLN A 52 34.66 15.75 6.04
C GLN A 52 35.01 16.15 4.59
N THR A 53 34.33 15.60 3.57
CA THR A 53 34.54 15.96 2.16
C THR A 53 33.80 17.24 1.72
N VAL A 54 33.00 17.87 2.57
CA VAL A 54 32.19 19.06 2.23
C VAL A 54 32.86 20.40 2.65
N SER A 55 34.01 20.41 3.33
CA SER A 55 34.53 21.64 3.90
C SER A 55 35.64 22.38 3.13
N HIS A 56 36.07 21.94 1.94
CA HIS A 56 37.02 22.72 1.13
C HIS A 56 36.79 22.56 -0.39
N SER A 57 35.94 23.39 -0.97
CA SER A 57 36.16 24.02 -2.29
C SER A 57 35.10 25.09 -2.54
N THR A 58 35.54 26.32 -2.47
CA THR A 58 34.84 27.51 -3.02
C THR A 58 35.02 27.52 -4.51
N GLY A 59 33.93 27.48 -5.28
CA GLY A 59 33.93 27.93 -6.68
C GLY A 59 33.42 26.88 -7.67
N GLY A 60 32.18 27.04 -8.14
CA GLY A 60 31.77 26.64 -9.50
C GLY A 60 31.07 25.27 -9.63
N GLY A 61 29.76 25.28 -9.94
CA GLY A 61 29.08 24.21 -10.66
C GLY A 61 28.37 23.17 -9.83
N PHE A 62 27.20 23.48 -9.29
CA PHE A 62 26.30 22.51 -8.64
C PHE A 62 25.46 21.73 -9.67
N ALA A 63 25.91 20.56 -10.11
CA ALA A 63 25.06 19.59 -10.82
C ALA A 63 25.42 18.09 -10.64
N PRO A 64 26.63 17.64 -10.25
CA PRO A 64 26.94 16.20 -10.21
C PRO A 64 26.54 15.47 -8.92
N GLU A 65 26.42 16.13 -7.76
CA GLU A 65 26.16 15.45 -6.49
C GLU A 65 24.70 14.99 -6.32
N SER A 66 23.75 15.76 -6.81
CA SER A 66 22.32 15.37 -6.75
C SER A 66 22.04 14.11 -7.59
N HIS A 67 22.68 13.97 -8.74
CA HIS A 67 22.56 12.80 -9.62
C HIS A 67 23.15 11.53 -8.99
N LYS A 68 24.29 11.63 -8.31
CA LYS A 68 24.91 10.48 -7.63
C LYS A 68 24.07 10.02 -6.46
N LEU A 69 23.54 10.94 -5.66
CA LEU A 69 22.66 10.61 -4.54
C LEU A 69 21.36 9.95 -5.01
N GLN A 70 20.76 10.45 -6.09
CA GLN A 70 19.59 9.84 -6.72
C GLN A 70 19.87 8.43 -7.23
N GLN A 71 21.04 8.19 -7.84
CA GLN A 71 21.44 6.86 -8.30
C GLN A 71 21.67 5.89 -7.14
N VAL A 72 22.33 6.33 -6.06
CA VAL A 72 22.54 5.53 -4.85
C VAL A 72 21.20 5.15 -4.22
N ASN A 73 20.28 6.10 -4.06
CA ASN A 73 18.95 5.84 -3.51
C ASN A 73 18.15 4.86 -4.38
N LYS A 74 18.23 5.00 -5.71
CA LYS A 74 17.59 4.06 -6.65
C LYS A 74 18.16 2.65 -6.53
N ILE A 75 19.49 2.51 -6.43
CA ILE A 75 20.15 1.20 -6.26
C ILE A 75 19.74 0.59 -4.91
N GLN A 76 19.71 1.38 -3.84
CA GLN A 76 19.30 0.93 -2.51
C GLN A 76 17.85 0.43 -2.52
N HIS A 77 16.94 1.17 -3.16
CA HIS A 77 15.55 0.78 -3.31
C HIS A 77 15.39 -0.53 -4.09
N LEU A 78 16.06 -0.65 -5.24
CA LEU A 78 16.06 -1.87 -6.05
C LEU A 78 16.63 -3.07 -5.28
N THR A 79 17.71 -2.87 -4.53
CA THR A 79 18.33 -3.93 -3.72
C THR A 79 17.40 -4.40 -2.60
N ASN A 80 16.72 -3.47 -1.92
CA ASN A 80 15.74 -3.79 -0.89
C ASN A 80 14.54 -4.53 -1.49
N HIS A 81 14.01 -4.05 -2.61
CA HIS A 81 12.90 -4.69 -3.31
C HIS A 81 13.26 -6.14 -3.72
N MET A 82 14.42 -6.36 -4.34
CA MET A 82 14.90 -7.72 -4.66
C MET A 82 15.05 -8.61 -3.42
N LYS A 83 15.52 -8.07 -2.31
CA LYS A 83 15.64 -8.81 -1.04
C LYS A 83 14.27 -9.24 -0.51
N TYR A 84 13.29 -8.37 -0.54
CA TYR A 84 11.93 -8.68 -0.07
C TYR A 84 11.24 -9.68 -1.01
N MET A 85 11.38 -9.56 -2.31
CA MET A 85 10.82 -10.52 -3.27
C MET A 85 11.42 -11.92 -3.10
N GLN A 86 12.74 -12.03 -2.88
CA GLN A 86 13.40 -13.31 -2.60
C GLN A 86 12.93 -13.92 -1.27
N LEU A 87 12.77 -13.10 -0.25
CA LEU A 87 12.26 -13.55 1.05
C LEU A 87 10.81 -14.02 0.93
N ALA A 88 9.95 -13.27 0.24
CA ALA A 88 8.56 -13.66 -0.03
C ALA A 88 8.49 -15.00 -0.77
N SER A 89 9.31 -15.19 -1.82
CA SER A 89 9.39 -16.47 -2.54
C SER A 89 9.74 -17.63 -1.61
N LEU A 90 10.73 -17.47 -0.73
CA LEU A 90 11.13 -18.50 0.23
C LEU A 90 9.99 -18.87 1.22
N TYR A 91 9.17 -17.91 1.61
CA TYR A 91 7.98 -18.17 2.44
C TYR A 91 6.92 -18.92 1.62
N VAL A 92 6.57 -18.40 0.44
CA VAL A 92 5.54 -18.99 -0.44
C VAL A 92 5.90 -20.42 -0.83
N ASP A 93 7.18 -20.72 -1.12
CA ASP A 93 7.63 -22.07 -1.47
C ASP A 93 7.43 -23.09 -0.35
N ARG A 94 7.39 -22.63 0.90
CA ARG A 94 7.19 -23.48 2.09
C ARG A 94 5.73 -23.58 2.56
N MET A 95 4.85 -22.74 2.04
CA MET A 95 3.43 -22.75 2.38
C MET A 95 2.72 -23.96 1.75
N SER A 96 1.80 -24.55 2.52
CA SER A 96 0.81 -25.47 1.97
C SER A 96 -0.12 -24.75 0.99
N LEU A 97 -0.92 -25.51 0.24
CA LEU A 97 -1.93 -24.91 -0.63
C LEU A 97 -2.97 -24.13 0.19
N ASP A 98 -3.40 -24.68 1.33
CA ASP A 98 -4.37 -24.05 2.21
C ASP A 98 -3.84 -22.73 2.79
N ASP A 99 -2.56 -22.69 3.22
CA ASP A 99 -1.91 -21.45 3.63
C ASP A 99 -1.92 -20.41 2.50
N LYS A 100 -1.54 -20.82 1.28
CA LYS A 100 -1.53 -19.91 0.11
C LYS A 100 -2.90 -19.33 -0.20
N LEU A 101 -3.93 -20.19 -0.15
CA LEU A 101 -5.31 -19.76 -0.38
C LEU A 101 -5.79 -18.81 0.71
N GLY A 102 -5.50 -19.12 1.98
CA GLY A 102 -5.84 -18.26 3.10
C GLY A 102 -5.19 -16.88 2.99
N GLN A 103 -3.91 -16.82 2.59
CA GLN A 103 -3.18 -15.54 2.43
C GLN A 103 -3.77 -14.62 1.35
N LEU A 104 -4.59 -15.11 0.44
CA LEU A 104 -5.32 -14.30 -0.55
C LEU A 104 -6.58 -13.62 0.02
N ILE A 105 -6.94 -13.89 1.28
CA ILE A 105 -8.21 -13.44 1.87
C ILE A 105 -7.94 -12.38 2.94
N ILE A 106 -8.57 -11.21 2.81
CA ILE A 106 -8.79 -10.27 3.90
C ILE A 106 -10.23 -10.51 4.38
N GLY A 107 -10.34 -11.06 5.59
CA GLY A 107 -11.61 -11.52 6.12
C GLY A 107 -12.35 -10.44 6.92
N ARG A 108 -13.68 -10.48 6.86
CA ARG A 108 -14.58 -9.76 7.75
C ARG A 108 -15.15 -10.74 8.75
N PHE A 109 -15.35 -10.32 10.01
CA PHE A 109 -15.99 -11.13 11.02
C PHE A 109 -17.22 -10.44 11.62
N SER A 110 -18.12 -11.24 12.18
CA SER A 110 -19.32 -10.75 12.86
C SER A 110 -19.01 -10.44 14.34
N GLY A 111 -19.78 -9.50 14.90
CA GLY A 111 -19.62 -9.10 16.28
C GLY A 111 -18.70 -7.91 16.48
N SER A 112 -18.47 -7.56 17.75
CA SER A 112 -17.72 -6.37 18.15
C SER A 112 -16.31 -6.66 18.64
N ASP A 113 -16.06 -7.90 19.11
CA ASP A 113 -14.83 -8.27 19.77
C ASP A 113 -14.21 -9.52 19.13
N TYR A 114 -13.00 -9.87 19.55
CA TYR A 114 -12.33 -11.10 19.12
C TYR A 114 -13.20 -12.33 19.38
N SER A 115 -13.69 -12.95 18.33
CA SER A 115 -14.67 -14.05 18.37
C SER A 115 -14.03 -15.41 18.06
N PRO A 116 -14.70 -16.54 18.41
CA PRO A 116 -14.28 -17.88 17.97
C PRO A 116 -14.23 -18.01 16.44
N ASP A 117 -15.11 -17.33 15.70
CA ASP A 117 -15.12 -17.34 14.24
C ASP A 117 -13.85 -16.67 13.70
N LEU A 118 -13.48 -15.50 14.26
CA LEU A 118 -12.23 -14.82 13.91
C LEU A 118 -11.01 -15.70 14.24
N ASP A 119 -11.03 -16.38 15.40
CA ASP A 119 -9.96 -17.32 15.78
C ASP A 119 -9.84 -18.47 14.77
N THR A 120 -10.97 -19.00 14.27
CA THR A 120 -10.99 -20.02 13.21
C THR A 120 -10.42 -19.50 11.90
N MET A 121 -10.84 -18.31 11.47
CA MET A 121 -10.32 -17.67 10.25
C MET A 121 -8.79 -17.50 10.29
N ILE A 122 -8.26 -17.06 11.43
CA ILE A 122 -6.82 -16.84 11.59
C ILE A 122 -6.04 -18.15 11.72
N ASN A 123 -6.47 -19.06 12.61
CA ASN A 123 -5.67 -20.24 13.00
C ASN A 123 -5.92 -21.48 12.11
N GLN A 124 -7.08 -21.58 11.46
CA GLN A 124 -7.43 -22.77 10.66
C GLN A 124 -7.53 -22.46 9.17
N GLN A 125 -7.97 -21.26 8.80
CA GLN A 125 -8.09 -20.83 7.42
C GLN A 125 -6.88 -20.00 6.96
N HIS A 126 -6.00 -19.61 7.87
CA HIS A 126 -4.72 -18.92 7.61
C HIS A 126 -4.86 -17.63 6.79
N ILE A 127 -5.94 -16.85 7.04
CA ILE A 127 -6.22 -15.62 6.27
C ILE A 127 -5.07 -14.62 6.33
N GLY A 128 -4.86 -13.86 5.23
CA GLY A 128 -3.79 -12.86 5.10
C GLY A 128 -4.06 -11.56 5.83
N GLY A 129 -5.32 -11.26 6.14
CA GLY A 129 -5.68 -10.03 6.84
C GLY A 129 -7.11 -9.99 7.36
N VAL A 130 -7.41 -8.89 8.04
CA VAL A 130 -8.73 -8.62 8.64
C VAL A 130 -9.12 -7.18 8.36
N ILE A 131 -10.35 -6.95 7.90
CA ILE A 131 -10.94 -5.61 7.84
C ILE A 131 -11.77 -5.34 9.09
N LEU A 132 -11.59 -4.16 9.68
CA LEU A 132 -12.30 -3.68 10.86
C LEU A 132 -13.26 -2.54 10.48
N TYR A 133 -14.47 -2.61 10.99
CA TYR A 133 -15.49 -1.56 10.86
C TYR A 133 -15.68 -0.85 12.20
N ALA A 134 -16.43 0.25 12.22
CA ALA A 134 -16.66 1.05 13.42
C ALA A 134 -17.26 0.25 14.59
N ASN A 135 -18.05 -0.80 14.29
CA ASN A 135 -18.64 -1.69 15.31
C ASN A 135 -17.64 -2.67 15.94
N GLN A 136 -16.39 -2.74 15.49
CA GLN A 136 -15.30 -3.47 16.12
C GLN A 136 -14.29 -2.54 16.83
N ILE A 137 -14.47 -1.23 16.73
CA ILE A 137 -13.54 -0.23 17.27
C ILE A 137 -14.25 0.61 18.32
N HIS A 138 -14.22 0.18 19.58
CA HIS A 138 -14.97 0.79 20.67
C HIS A 138 -14.13 1.64 21.61
N THR A 139 -13.04 1.07 22.12
CA THR A 139 -12.09 1.72 23.01
C THR A 139 -10.66 1.41 22.61
N THR A 140 -9.74 2.28 22.97
CA THR A 140 -8.31 2.07 22.70
C THR A 140 -7.82 0.76 23.30
N GLN A 141 -8.19 0.44 24.53
CA GLN A 141 -7.75 -0.78 25.22
C GLN A 141 -8.29 -2.04 24.56
N GLN A 142 -9.58 -2.04 24.16
CA GLN A 142 -10.20 -3.20 23.51
C GLN A 142 -9.51 -3.48 22.18
N ILE A 143 -9.42 -2.49 21.29
CA ILE A 143 -8.89 -2.73 19.94
C ILE A 143 -7.39 -3.06 19.96
N GLN A 144 -6.59 -2.46 20.86
CA GLN A 144 -5.20 -2.83 21.06
C GLN A 144 -5.04 -4.29 21.53
N ALA A 145 -5.91 -4.75 22.44
CA ALA A 145 -5.90 -6.13 22.92
C ALA A 145 -6.28 -7.10 21.76
N ASP A 146 -7.29 -6.76 20.97
CA ASP A 146 -7.76 -7.61 19.88
C ASP A 146 -6.73 -7.70 18.74
N THR A 147 -6.16 -6.57 18.31
CA THR A 147 -5.14 -6.56 17.26
C THR A 147 -3.85 -7.26 17.70
N ALA A 148 -3.43 -7.07 18.95
CA ALA A 148 -2.28 -7.81 19.51
C ALA A 148 -2.57 -9.32 19.58
N ARG A 149 -3.79 -9.71 19.95
CA ARG A 149 -4.21 -11.13 19.96
C ARG A 149 -4.21 -11.73 18.56
N MET A 150 -4.74 -11.02 17.55
CA MET A 150 -4.70 -11.44 16.15
C MET A 150 -3.26 -11.68 15.70
N GLN A 151 -2.37 -10.70 15.88
CA GLN A 151 -0.96 -10.80 15.47
C GLN A 151 -0.18 -11.90 16.21
N SER A 152 -0.54 -12.22 17.45
CA SER A 152 0.13 -13.26 18.23
C SER A 152 -0.18 -14.69 17.76
N ARG A 153 -1.15 -14.86 16.87
CA ARG A 153 -1.62 -16.16 16.37
C ARG A 153 -0.97 -16.60 15.06
N VAL A 154 -0.21 -15.72 14.42
CA VAL A 154 0.31 -15.93 13.07
C VAL A 154 1.82 -15.82 13.01
N ASN A 155 2.41 -16.51 12.05
CA ASN A 155 3.85 -16.42 11.76
C ASN A 155 4.17 -15.28 10.76
N LEU A 156 3.25 -14.99 9.84
CA LEU A 156 3.30 -13.84 8.95
C LEU A 156 2.36 -12.77 9.48
N PRO A 157 2.82 -11.53 9.65
CA PRO A 157 1.97 -10.45 10.14
C PRO A 157 0.72 -10.27 9.29
N LEU A 158 -0.45 -10.21 9.96
CA LEU A 158 -1.72 -9.91 9.30
C LEU A 158 -1.76 -8.48 8.79
N LEU A 159 -2.38 -8.30 7.64
CA LEU A 159 -2.85 -7.01 7.17
C LEU A 159 -4.14 -6.68 7.96
N ILE A 160 -4.06 -5.83 8.96
CA ILE A 160 -5.22 -5.36 9.72
C ILE A 160 -5.57 -3.98 9.21
N GLY A 161 -6.70 -3.86 8.54
CA GLY A 161 -7.10 -2.65 7.83
C GLY A 161 -8.45 -2.10 8.23
N THR A 162 -8.68 -0.83 7.90
CA THR A 162 -9.98 -0.16 8.02
C THR A 162 -10.06 0.99 7.02
N ASP A 163 -11.30 1.45 6.72
CA ASP A 163 -11.55 2.63 5.88
C ASP A 163 -11.54 3.88 6.75
N GLN A 164 -10.42 4.53 6.86
CA GLN A 164 -10.31 5.82 7.55
C GLN A 164 -9.94 6.90 6.55
N GLU A 165 -10.94 7.41 5.82
CA GLU A 165 -10.73 8.42 4.76
C GLU A 165 -10.75 9.85 5.32
N GLY A 166 -11.60 10.09 6.30
CA GLY A 166 -11.81 11.39 6.92
C GLY A 166 -13.15 11.46 7.65
N LEU A 167 -13.76 12.65 7.71
CA LEU A 167 -14.97 12.87 8.51
C LEU A 167 -16.15 11.99 8.07
N THR A 168 -16.37 11.80 6.77
CA THR A 168 -17.54 11.07 6.24
C THR A 168 -17.35 9.56 6.39
N VAL A 169 -16.18 9.06 6.05
CA VAL A 169 -15.80 7.65 6.23
C VAL A 169 -14.82 7.57 7.39
N ASN A 170 -15.37 7.54 8.61
CA ASN A 170 -14.62 7.61 9.88
C ASN A 170 -14.92 6.41 10.77
N ARG A 171 -14.07 5.38 10.73
CA ARG A 171 -14.21 4.19 11.56
C ARG A 171 -13.64 4.37 12.97
N LEU A 172 -12.83 5.41 13.16
CA LEU A 172 -12.19 5.73 14.45
C LEU A 172 -12.98 6.73 15.31
N ALA A 173 -14.18 7.12 14.89
CA ALA A 173 -14.99 8.15 15.56
C ALA A 173 -15.27 7.84 17.04
N ASN A 174 -15.42 6.57 17.41
CA ASN A 174 -15.66 6.17 18.80
C ASN A 174 -14.49 6.48 19.74
N ILE A 175 -13.26 6.57 19.21
CA ILE A 175 -12.02 6.77 19.99
C ILE A 175 -11.52 8.20 19.85
N TYR A 176 -11.46 8.71 18.62
CA TYR A 176 -10.84 10.01 18.30
C TYR A 176 -11.88 11.09 17.95
N GLY A 177 -13.17 10.75 17.94
CA GLY A 177 -14.24 11.69 17.60
C GLY A 177 -14.24 12.07 16.10
N PRO A 178 -14.92 13.19 15.75
CA PRO A 178 -15.02 13.65 14.37
C PRO A 178 -13.81 14.50 13.92
N ASP A 179 -12.67 14.38 14.58
CA ASP A 179 -11.46 15.19 14.34
C ASP A 179 -10.64 14.69 13.13
N SER A 180 -11.31 14.63 11.98
CA SER A 180 -10.67 14.31 10.69
C SER A 180 -11.23 15.21 9.60
N LEU A 181 -10.35 15.71 8.73
CA LEU A 181 -10.76 16.48 7.57
C LEU A 181 -11.29 15.56 6.47
N THR A 182 -12.25 16.02 5.69
CA THR A 182 -12.64 15.36 4.43
C THR A 182 -11.58 15.60 3.37
N ALA A 183 -11.54 14.75 2.33
CA ALA A 183 -10.66 14.95 1.19
C ALA A 183 -10.88 16.31 0.52
N GLN A 184 -12.14 16.70 0.31
CA GLN A 184 -12.49 18.03 -0.22
C GLN A 184 -12.02 19.16 0.68
N ALA A 185 -12.15 19.06 2.00
CA ALA A 185 -11.66 20.10 2.92
C ALA A 185 -10.14 20.27 2.83
N MET A 186 -9.40 19.16 2.67
CA MET A 186 -7.96 19.20 2.44
C MET A 186 -7.61 19.90 1.12
N GLN A 187 -8.33 19.60 0.04
CA GLN A 187 -8.14 20.23 -1.27
C GLN A 187 -8.52 21.72 -1.22
N GLN A 188 -9.67 22.07 -0.67
CA GLN A 188 -10.17 23.45 -0.56
C GLN A 188 -9.28 24.35 0.31
N SER A 189 -8.47 23.78 1.18
CA SER A 189 -7.46 24.54 1.95
C SER A 189 -6.42 25.23 1.06
N GLY A 190 -6.24 24.78 -0.18
CA GLY A 190 -5.22 25.28 -1.09
C GLY A 190 -3.79 24.91 -0.68
N ASN A 191 -3.59 24.19 0.42
CA ASN A 191 -2.27 23.87 0.99
C ASN A 191 -2.06 22.35 1.15
N PRO A 192 -1.28 21.69 0.29
CA PRO A 192 -1.02 20.25 0.37
C PRO A 192 -0.41 19.78 1.70
N ASN A 193 0.29 20.67 2.43
CA ASN A 193 0.83 20.31 3.74
C ASN A 193 -0.25 19.97 4.78
N ILE A 194 -1.47 20.49 4.61
CA ILE A 194 -2.62 20.14 5.46
C ILE A 194 -2.98 18.67 5.20
N ALA A 195 -3.06 18.23 3.95
CA ALA A 195 -3.32 16.84 3.60
C ALA A 195 -2.21 15.92 4.13
N SER A 196 -0.94 16.30 4.00
CA SER A 196 0.18 15.52 4.55
C SER A 196 0.12 15.42 6.08
N THR A 197 -0.23 16.50 6.77
CA THR A 197 -0.38 16.49 8.23
C THR A 197 -1.54 15.59 8.67
N GLU A 198 -2.66 15.64 7.95
CA GLU A 198 -3.83 14.81 8.23
C GLU A 198 -3.51 13.32 7.99
N GLY A 199 -2.89 12.96 6.86
CA GLY A 199 -2.44 11.60 6.57
C GLY A 199 -1.52 11.05 7.65
N LYS A 200 -0.56 11.85 8.12
CA LYS A 200 0.35 11.48 9.22
C LYS A 200 -0.40 11.27 10.54
N LYS A 201 -1.36 12.14 10.88
CA LYS A 201 -2.20 12.02 12.08
C LYS A 201 -3.03 10.74 12.04
N ILE A 202 -3.70 10.46 10.92
CA ILE A 202 -4.49 9.24 10.73
C ILE A 202 -3.60 7.99 10.87
N ALA A 203 -2.43 7.95 10.25
CA ALA A 203 -1.51 6.83 10.39
C ALA A 203 -1.10 6.59 11.85
N GLN A 204 -0.79 7.65 12.60
CA GLN A 204 -0.46 7.54 14.02
C GLN A 204 -1.61 6.98 14.85
N HIS A 205 -2.84 7.40 14.56
CA HIS A 205 -4.04 6.87 15.22
C HIS A 205 -4.22 5.38 14.93
N LEU A 206 -4.12 4.97 13.65
CA LEU A 206 -4.25 3.58 13.23
C LEU A 206 -3.19 2.68 13.86
N LEU A 207 -1.93 3.06 13.74
CA LEU A 207 -0.79 2.30 14.28
C LEU A 207 -0.85 2.19 15.80
N ASN A 208 -1.32 3.23 16.51
CA ASN A 208 -1.56 3.18 17.95
C ASN A 208 -2.61 2.12 18.33
N LEU A 209 -3.52 1.80 17.43
CA LEU A 209 -4.54 0.77 17.63
C LEU A 209 -4.14 -0.61 17.10
N GLY A 210 -2.92 -0.76 16.56
CA GLY A 210 -2.42 -1.99 15.94
C GLY A 210 -2.99 -2.25 14.54
N ILE A 211 -3.59 -1.23 13.91
CA ILE A 211 -4.10 -1.26 12.53
C ILE A 211 -2.99 -0.77 11.62
N ASN A 212 -2.56 -1.58 10.63
CA ASN A 212 -1.39 -1.31 9.81
C ASN A 212 -1.74 -0.93 8.36
N VAL A 213 -2.99 -1.12 7.93
CA VAL A 213 -3.48 -0.74 6.60
C VAL A 213 -4.59 0.29 6.73
N ASN A 214 -4.51 1.36 5.93
CA ASN A 214 -5.64 2.24 5.68
C ASN A 214 -6.16 2.01 4.26
N PHE A 215 -7.43 1.58 4.12
CA PHE A 215 -8.08 1.52 2.81
C PHE A 215 -8.48 2.94 2.36
N ALA A 216 -7.48 3.76 2.20
CA ALA A 216 -7.49 5.16 1.75
C ALA A 216 -6.09 5.55 1.23
N PRO A 217 -5.99 6.57 0.39
CA PRO A 217 -7.03 7.54 0.00
C PRO A 217 -7.95 7.03 -1.10
N ASP A 218 -9.13 7.69 -1.18
CA ASP A 218 -9.92 7.74 -2.39
C ASP A 218 -9.18 8.66 -3.39
N ILE A 219 -8.84 8.15 -4.58
CA ILE A 219 -8.14 8.91 -5.64
C ILE A 219 -8.99 9.03 -6.92
N ASP A 220 -10.28 8.79 -6.79
CA ASP A 220 -11.22 8.99 -7.88
C ASP A 220 -11.33 10.48 -8.21
N VAL A 221 -11.43 10.80 -9.49
CA VAL A 221 -11.64 12.16 -9.96
C VAL A 221 -13.15 12.44 -9.98
N GLY A 222 -13.67 13.06 -8.92
CA GLY A 222 -15.10 13.27 -8.75
C GLY A 222 -15.72 14.17 -9.82
N ILE A 223 -16.98 13.89 -10.19
CA ILE A 223 -17.83 14.83 -10.91
C ILE A 223 -18.73 15.59 -9.92
N PRO A 224 -19.08 16.85 -10.20
CA PRO A 224 -19.95 17.61 -9.31
C PRO A 224 -21.27 16.88 -9.01
N ASN A 225 -21.59 16.72 -7.73
CA ASN A 225 -22.72 15.94 -7.23
C ASN A 225 -22.73 14.46 -7.63
N GLY A 226 -21.59 13.87 -7.99
CA GLY A 226 -21.43 12.44 -8.24
C GLY A 226 -21.43 11.61 -6.96
N TYR A 227 -21.27 10.29 -7.10
CA TYR A 227 -21.31 9.34 -5.99
C TYR A 227 -20.22 9.62 -4.94
N ILE A 228 -19.00 9.90 -5.36
CA ILE A 228 -17.89 10.19 -4.45
C ILE A 228 -17.95 11.64 -3.93
N ASP A 229 -18.30 12.60 -4.80
CA ASP A 229 -18.33 14.02 -4.49
C ASP A 229 -19.37 14.38 -3.42
N LYS A 230 -20.59 13.82 -3.50
CA LYS A 230 -21.67 14.08 -2.51
C LYS A 230 -21.26 13.76 -1.07
N ASP A 231 -20.35 12.80 -0.89
CA ASP A 231 -19.86 12.35 0.39
C ASP A 231 -18.52 12.99 0.77
N LEU A 232 -18.08 14.02 0.01
CA LEU A 232 -16.86 14.81 0.25
C LEU A 232 -15.58 13.96 0.26
N ARG A 233 -15.57 12.86 -0.51
CA ARG A 233 -14.49 11.85 -0.48
C ARG A 233 -13.40 12.12 -1.49
N ASP A 234 -13.66 12.85 -2.59
CA ASP A 234 -12.67 13.19 -3.61
C ASP A 234 -11.73 14.33 -3.18
N PHE A 235 -10.54 14.35 -3.74
CA PHE A 235 -9.57 15.45 -3.61
C PHE A 235 -9.72 16.49 -4.73
N GLY A 236 -10.86 16.51 -5.43
CA GLY A 236 -11.18 17.46 -6.47
C GLY A 236 -11.67 16.82 -7.76
N HIS A 237 -12.02 17.68 -8.72
CA HIS A 237 -12.66 17.31 -9.98
C HIS A 237 -11.66 17.28 -11.17
N THR A 238 -10.36 17.27 -10.87
CA THR A 238 -9.28 17.13 -11.88
C THR A 238 -8.22 16.16 -11.40
N ALA A 239 -7.62 15.41 -12.33
CA ALA A 239 -6.52 14.51 -11.99
C ALA A 239 -5.34 15.23 -11.33
N ASP A 240 -5.09 16.49 -11.70
CA ASP A 240 -4.03 17.31 -11.10
C ASP A 240 -4.31 17.64 -9.64
N ASP A 241 -5.54 18.01 -9.29
CA ASP A 241 -5.92 18.26 -7.89
C ASP A 241 -5.82 16.97 -7.07
N VAL A 242 -6.40 15.88 -7.56
CA VAL A 242 -6.35 14.58 -6.88
C VAL A 242 -4.90 14.14 -6.66
N THR A 243 -4.06 14.15 -7.69
CA THR A 243 -2.65 13.73 -7.55
C THR A 243 -1.87 14.61 -6.59
N LYS A 244 -2.13 15.92 -6.59
CA LYS A 244 -1.47 16.88 -5.72
C LYS A 244 -1.82 16.68 -4.23
N TYR A 245 -3.11 16.59 -3.92
CA TYR A 245 -3.56 16.56 -2.51
C TYR A 245 -3.59 15.14 -1.93
N ALA A 246 -4.05 14.14 -2.70
CA ALA A 246 -3.94 12.75 -2.29
C ALA A 246 -2.49 12.30 -2.18
N GLY A 247 -1.60 12.75 -3.09
CA GLY A 247 -0.16 12.49 -3.00
C GLY A 247 0.45 13.02 -1.71
N ALA A 248 0.14 14.25 -1.32
CA ALA A 248 0.58 14.81 -0.05
C ALA A 248 0.01 14.03 1.16
N TYR A 249 -1.26 13.63 1.11
CA TYR A 249 -1.88 12.79 2.14
C TYR A 249 -1.15 11.46 2.31
N VAL A 250 -0.89 10.75 1.21
CA VAL A 250 -0.17 9.47 1.20
C VAL A 250 1.25 9.60 1.71
N GLN A 251 1.99 10.64 1.32
CA GLN A 251 3.32 10.91 1.88
C GLN A 251 3.27 11.04 3.40
N GLY A 252 2.28 11.75 3.93
CA GLY A 252 2.06 11.85 5.37
C GLY A 252 1.80 10.49 6.01
N LEU A 253 0.88 9.72 5.44
CA LEU A 253 0.45 8.41 5.93
C LEU A 253 1.59 7.39 5.91
N GLN A 254 2.26 7.22 4.79
CA GLN A 254 3.34 6.24 4.62
C GLN A 254 4.62 6.66 5.37
N SER A 255 4.89 7.96 5.52
CA SER A 255 6.01 8.43 6.33
C SER A 255 5.90 8.06 7.81
N ALA A 256 4.69 7.82 8.31
CA ALA A 256 4.44 7.36 9.67
C ALA A 256 4.43 5.82 9.79
N GLY A 257 4.49 5.08 8.68
CA GLY A 257 4.64 3.62 8.65
C GLY A 257 3.33 2.84 8.41
N ALA A 258 2.22 3.49 8.10
CA ALA A 258 0.99 2.80 7.69
C ALA A 258 1.00 2.52 6.17
N ILE A 259 0.38 1.41 5.77
CA ILE A 259 0.19 1.04 4.36
C ILE A 259 -1.02 1.79 3.82
N ALA A 260 -0.85 2.47 2.68
CA ALA A 260 -1.93 3.11 1.94
C ALA A 260 -2.53 2.16 0.91
N CYS A 261 -3.87 2.19 0.78
CA CYS A 261 -4.58 1.49 -0.28
C CYS A 261 -5.33 2.50 -1.13
N PHE A 262 -4.88 2.68 -2.37
CA PHE A 262 -5.50 3.60 -3.32
C PHE A 262 -6.76 2.98 -3.91
N LYS A 263 -7.86 3.74 -3.96
CA LYS A 263 -9.14 3.24 -4.42
C LYS A 263 -9.93 4.34 -5.15
N HIS A 264 -10.88 3.95 -5.97
CA HIS A 264 -11.39 2.62 -6.31
C HIS A 264 -11.05 2.29 -7.77
N PHE A 265 -10.00 1.53 -8.03
CA PHE A 265 -9.57 1.25 -9.41
C PHE A 265 -10.68 0.55 -10.23
N PRO A 266 -10.98 0.99 -11.46
CA PRO A 266 -10.31 1.98 -12.29
C PRO A 266 -10.77 3.43 -12.08
N GLY A 267 -11.80 3.70 -11.28
CA GLY A 267 -12.36 5.00 -10.93
C GLY A 267 -13.88 4.95 -10.75
N LEU A 268 -14.38 5.48 -9.62
CA LEU A 268 -15.81 5.69 -9.35
C LEU A 268 -16.23 7.16 -9.50
N GLY A 269 -15.30 8.02 -9.94
CA GLY A 269 -15.53 9.46 -9.98
C GLY A 269 -16.70 9.88 -10.88
N ASP A 270 -16.87 9.22 -12.01
CA ASP A 270 -17.94 9.47 -12.98
C ASP A 270 -19.28 8.79 -12.64
N VAL A 271 -19.36 8.08 -11.50
CA VAL A 271 -20.60 7.40 -11.09
C VAL A 271 -21.61 8.43 -10.58
N PRO A 272 -22.84 8.45 -11.12
CA PRO A 272 -23.94 9.29 -10.63
C PRO A 272 -24.27 9.02 -9.15
N ALA A 273 -24.75 10.04 -8.44
CA ALA A 273 -25.03 9.97 -7.01
C ALA A 273 -26.07 8.93 -6.58
N ASP A 274 -26.94 8.54 -7.45
CA ASP A 274 -28.02 7.55 -7.25
C ASP A 274 -27.62 6.12 -7.55
N LEU A 275 -26.41 5.90 -8.09
CA LEU A 275 -25.86 4.57 -8.38
C LEU A 275 -24.82 4.19 -7.33
N ASP A 276 -25.28 3.51 -6.28
CA ASP A 276 -24.41 3.02 -5.21
C ASP A 276 -23.87 1.61 -5.54
N PRO A 277 -22.53 1.41 -5.68
CA PRO A 277 -21.91 0.10 -5.94
C PRO A 277 -22.31 -0.98 -4.95
N HIS A 278 -22.62 -0.63 -3.70
CA HIS A 278 -23.09 -1.59 -2.68
C HIS A 278 -24.45 -2.21 -3.02
N SER A 279 -25.25 -1.57 -3.85
CA SER A 279 -26.61 -2.00 -4.18
C SER A 279 -26.86 -2.28 -5.67
N THR A 280 -25.98 -1.84 -6.55
CA THR A 280 -26.08 -2.02 -8.01
C THR A 280 -24.70 -2.15 -8.64
N LEU A 281 -24.62 -2.61 -9.89
CA LEU A 281 -23.41 -2.48 -10.70
C LEU A 281 -23.45 -1.15 -11.46
N PRO A 282 -22.71 -0.11 -11.03
CA PRO A 282 -22.67 1.13 -11.77
C PRO A 282 -21.97 0.97 -13.10
N THR A 283 -22.46 1.70 -14.12
CA THR A 283 -21.88 1.69 -15.45
C THR A 283 -21.42 3.09 -15.82
N VAL A 284 -20.13 3.23 -16.10
CA VAL A 284 -19.52 4.46 -16.61
C VAL A 284 -19.43 4.34 -18.14
N ASN A 285 -20.29 5.10 -18.82
CA ASN A 285 -20.40 5.08 -20.30
C ASN A 285 -19.49 6.11 -21.00
N ALA A 286 -18.38 6.49 -20.34
CA ALA A 286 -17.36 7.34 -20.93
C ALA A 286 -16.61 6.60 -22.05
N ASP A 287 -16.06 7.34 -23.01
CA ASP A 287 -15.21 6.75 -24.02
C ASP A 287 -13.83 6.36 -23.46
N LYS A 288 -13.07 5.61 -24.27
CA LYS A 288 -11.78 5.10 -23.84
C LYS A 288 -10.77 6.21 -23.52
N ASP A 289 -10.80 7.31 -24.28
CA ASP A 289 -9.87 8.42 -24.07
C ASP A 289 -10.18 9.13 -22.76
N HIS A 290 -11.44 9.31 -22.42
CA HIS A 290 -11.86 9.85 -21.12
C HIS A 290 -11.38 8.93 -19.98
N ASN A 291 -11.69 7.64 -20.04
CA ASN A 291 -11.31 6.69 -19.00
C ASN A 291 -9.79 6.69 -18.76
N TYR A 292 -8.96 6.79 -19.81
CA TYR A 292 -7.51 6.82 -19.68
C TYR A 292 -6.96 8.15 -19.19
N ASN A 293 -7.59 9.27 -19.52
CA ASN A 293 -7.08 10.60 -19.20
C ASN A 293 -7.64 11.16 -17.89
N ILE A 294 -8.72 10.60 -17.37
CA ILE A 294 -9.38 11.03 -16.15
C ILE A 294 -9.32 9.92 -15.10
N ASP A 295 -10.09 8.84 -15.26
CA ASP A 295 -10.25 7.80 -14.24
C ASP A 295 -8.94 7.08 -13.92
N LEU A 296 -8.28 6.57 -14.96
CA LEU A 296 -7.03 5.81 -14.82
C LEU A 296 -5.79 6.70 -14.63
N ALA A 297 -5.90 8.01 -14.86
CA ALA A 297 -4.75 8.92 -14.84
C ALA A 297 -4.13 9.02 -13.44
N THR A 298 -4.94 9.09 -12.40
CA THR A 298 -4.48 9.17 -11.00
C THR A 298 -3.75 7.90 -10.59
N PHE A 299 -4.30 6.72 -10.90
CA PHE A 299 -3.66 5.43 -10.62
C PHE A 299 -2.33 5.30 -11.34
N LYS A 300 -2.29 5.63 -12.65
CA LYS A 300 -1.05 5.63 -13.42
C LYS A 300 0.00 6.55 -12.81
N HIS A 301 -0.39 7.74 -12.37
CA HIS A 301 0.51 8.71 -11.73
C HIS A 301 1.18 8.09 -10.49
N PHE A 302 0.40 7.55 -9.56
CA PHE A 302 0.93 7.01 -8.30
C PHE A 302 1.74 5.72 -8.50
N ILE A 303 1.34 4.85 -9.43
CA ILE A 303 2.11 3.66 -9.79
C ILE A 303 3.49 4.03 -10.35
N GLN A 304 3.55 5.07 -11.21
CA GLN A 304 4.76 5.49 -11.90
C GLN A 304 5.49 6.65 -11.20
N SER A 305 5.05 7.06 -10.01
CA SER A 305 5.71 8.10 -9.23
C SER A 305 7.17 7.73 -8.94
N LYS A 306 8.03 8.71 -9.04
CA LYS A 306 9.45 8.57 -8.67
C LYS A 306 9.70 8.81 -7.19
N ASN A 307 8.69 9.27 -6.47
CA ASN A 307 8.72 9.43 -5.03
C ASN A 307 8.22 8.15 -4.35
N PRO A 308 9.08 7.37 -3.68
CA PRO A 308 8.65 6.11 -3.05
C PRO A 308 7.56 6.29 -1.98
N GLN A 309 7.44 7.47 -1.39
CA GLN A 309 6.40 7.76 -0.39
C GLN A 309 5.03 8.08 -1.01
N GLU A 310 4.96 8.23 -2.33
CA GLU A 310 3.71 8.39 -3.08
C GLU A 310 3.29 7.12 -3.82
N GLN A 311 4.19 6.15 -3.96
CA GLN A 311 3.88 4.92 -4.67
C GLN A 311 2.80 4.13 -3.94
N ALA A 312 1.91 3.52 -4.72
CA ALA A 312 0.85 2.68 -4.20
C ALA A 312 1.41 1.33 -3.73
N ASP A 313 1.38 1.06 -2.43
CA ASP A 313 1.69 -0.27 -1.89
C ASP A 313 0.55 -1.25 -2.15
N MET A 314 -0.70 -0.75 -2.13
CA MET A 314 -1.91 -1.52 -2.35
C MET A 314 -2.89 -0.72 -3.22
N ILE A 315 -3.60 -1.42 -4.12
CA ILE A 315 -4.67 -0.86 -4.95
C ILE A 315 -5.92 -1.72 -4.77
N MET A 316 -7.05 -1.07 -4.50
CA MET A 316 -8.36 -1.70 -4.43
C MET A 316 -9.07 -1.55 -5.78
N ALA A 317 -9.38 -2.68 -6.41
CA ALA A 317 -10.23 -2.74 -7.59
C ALA A 317 -11.69 -2.89 -7.17
N THR A 318 -12.61 -2.26 -7.90
CA THR A 318 -14.02 -2.17 -7.52
C THR A 318 -14.96 -2.66 -8.61
N ASP A 319 -16.21 -2.86 -8.23
CA ASP A 319 -17.31 -3.30 -9.08
C ASP A 319 -17.92 -2.12 -9.86
N VAL A 320 -17.24 -1.73 -10.92
CA VAL A 320 -17.74 -0.76 -11.91
C VAL A 320 -17.60 -1.34 -13.31
N LEU A 321 -18.62 -1.17 -14.15
CA LEU A 321 -18.58 -1.55 -15.54
C LEU A 321 -18.18 -0.34 -16.40
N MET A 322 -17.13 -0.50 -17.21
CA MET A 322 -16.69 0.49 -18.20
C MET A 322 -16.68 -0.16 -19.58
N PRO A 323 -17.80 -0.14 -20.34
CA PRO A 323 -17.97 -0.91 -21.57
C PRO A 323 -16.99 -0.55 -22.69
N ALA A 324 -16.41 0.64 -22.67
CA ALA A 324 -15.37 1.05 -23.62
C ALA A 324 -14.06 0.25 -23.48
N ILE A 325 -13.85 -0.43 -22.33
CA ILE A 325 -12.67 -1.25 -22.05
C ILE A 325 -13.05 -2.73 -21.92
N ASP A 326 -14.00 -3.05 -21.03
CA ASP A 326 -14.58 -4.39 -20.91
C ASP A 326 -16.11 -4.29 -20.81
N PRO A 327 -16.85 -4.73 -21.84
CA PRO A 327 -18.32 -4.65 -21.82
C PRO A 327 -18.98 -5.78 -21.03
N THR A 328 -18.20 -6.74 -20.50
CA THR A 328 -18.73 -8.00 -19.94
C THR A 328 -18.56 -8.10 -18.43
N PHE A 329 -17.37 -7.76 -17.94
CA PHE A 329 -17.03 -7.94 -16.54
C PHE A 329 -16.83 -6.61 -15.81
N PRO A 330 -17.31 -6.49 -14.56
CA PRO A 330 -16.92 -5.38 -13.70
C PRO A 330 -15.38 -5.39 -13.52
N ALA A 331 -14.81 -4.22 -13.26
CA ALA A 331 -13.37 -4.03 -13.38
C ALA A 331 -12.55 -4.97 -12.48
N GLU A 332 -13.03 -5.25 -11.27
CA GLU A 332 -12.31 -6.14 -10.34
C GLU A 332 -12.28 -7.61 -10.80
N LEU A 333 -13.19 -8.04 -11.66
CA LEU A 333 -13.24 -9.38 -12.26
C LEU A 333 -12.69 -9.40 -13.70
N SER A 334 -12.28 -8.26 -14.24
CA SER A 334 -11.86 -8.10 -15.62
C SER A 334 -10.35 -8.35 -15.80
N HIS A 335 -10.01 -9.29 -16.70
CA HIS A 335 -8.64 -9.47 -17.14
C HIS A 335 -8.07 -8.22 -17.81
N ALA A 336 -8.90 -7.50 -18.59
CA ALA A 336 -8.48 -6.28 -19.29
C ALA A 336 -8.04 -5.19 -18.28
N PHE A 337 -8.77 -5.01 -17.18
CA PHE A 337 -8.39 -4.03 -16.17
C PHE A 337 -7.21 -4.50 -15.31
N ILE A 338 -7.28 -5.70 -14.72
CA ILE A 338 -6.29 -6.15 -13.74
C ILE A 338 -4.99 -6.57 -14.42
N THR A 339 -5.06 -7.37 -15.48
CA THR A 339 -3.84 -7.92 -16.09
C THR A 339 -3.27 -7.00 -17.15
N ASP A 340 -4.10 -6.57 -18.12
CA ASP A 340 -3.58 -5.85 -19.27
C ASP A 340 -3.24 -4.40 -18.92
N ILE A 341 -4.14 -3.68 -18.21
CA ILE A 341 -3.92 -2.27 -17.86
C ILE A 341 -3.03 -2.17 -16.61
N LEU A 342 -3.49 -2.68 -15.47
CA LEU A 342 -2.84 -2.43 -14.18
C LEU A 342 -1.46 -3.10 -14.12
N ARG A 343 -1.38 -4.41 -14.38
CA ARG A 343 -0.12 -5.16 -14.30
C ARG A 343 0.82 -4.89 -15.47
N THR A 344 0.30 -4.97 -16.71
CA THR A 344 1.16 -4.93 -17.90
C THR A 344 1.43 -3.51 -18.37
N GLN A 345 0.39 -2.69 -18.59
CA GLN A 345 0.55 -1.37 -19.18
C GLN A 345 1.11 -0.35 -18.18
N PHE A 346 0.62 -0.36 -16.91
CA PHE A 346 1.10 0.56 -15.88
C PHE A 346 2.32 0.02 -15.14
N GLY A 347 2.56 -1.30 -15.20
CA GLY A 347 3.71 -1.95 -14.56
C GLY A 347 3.57 -2.10 -13.04
N TYR A 348 2.33 -2.17 -12.53
CA TYR A 348 2.09 -2.32 -11.10
C TYR A 348 2.42 -3.72 -10.60
N ASP A 349 3.32 -3.81 -9.63
CA ASP A 349 3.76 -5.07 -9.01
C ASP A 349 3.37 -5.21 -7.51
N GLY A 350 2.68 -4.20 -6.96
CA GLY A 350 2.18 -4.20 -5.59
C GLY A 350 0.94 -5.08 -5.38
N VAL A 351 0.33 -4.98 -4.21
CA VAL A 351 -0.85 -5.77 -3.84
C VAL A 351 -2.10 -5.23 -4.53
N VAL A 352 -2.86 -6.11 -5.19
CA VAL A 352 -4.22 -5.81 -5.68
C VAL A 352 -5.21 -6.53 -4.78
N ILE A 353 -6.16 -5.78 -4.25
CA ILE A 353 -7.29 -6.29 -3.47
C ILE A 353 -8.59 -5.96 -4.20
N SER A 354 -9.58 -6.83 -4.13
CA SER A 354 -10.94 -6.49 -4.55
C SER A 354 -11.59 -5.56 -3.54
N ASP A 355 -12.58 -4.82 -3.95
CA ASP A 355 -13.57 -4.26 -3.03
C ASP A 355 -14.37 -5.39 -2.36
N SER A 356 -15.38 -5.07 -1.56
CA SER A 356 -16.13 -6.08 -0.85
C SER A 356 -16.91 -6.99 -1.80
N LEU A 357 -16.53 -8.27 -1.88
CA LEU A 357 -17.24 -9.27 -2.67
C LEU A 357 -18.70 -9.54 -2.19
N HIS A 358 -19.15 -8.83 -1.14
CA HIS A 358 -20.55 -8.81 -0.69
C HIS A 358 -21.37 -7.70 -1.34
N MET A 359 -20.76 -6.83 -2.16
CA MET A 359 -21.47 -5.78 -2.89
C MET A 359 -22.29 -6.38 -4.03
N GLN A 360 -23.44 -5.76 -4.30
CA GLN A 360 -24.35 -6.26 -5.35
C GLN A 360 -23.78 -6.09 -6.75
N GLY A 361 -22.90 -5.12 -6.95
CA GLY A 361 -22.23 -4.89 -8.23
C GLY A 361 -21.33 -6.04 -8.70
N VAL A 362 -20.87 -6.90 -7.78
CA VAL A 362 -20.08 -8.10 -8.11
C VAL A 362 -20.96 -9.19 -8.75
N ALA A 363 -22.25 -9.22 -8.45
CA ALA A 363 -23.16 -10.25 -8.92
C ALA A 363 -23.39 -10.14 -10.44
N ILE A 364 -22.87 -11.09 -11.19
CA ILE A 364 -23.12 -11.24 -12.62
C ILE A 364 -24.37 -12.11 -12.77
N ASP A 365 -25.39 -11.62 -13.50
CA ASP A 365 -26.63 -12.34 -13.81
C ASP A 365 -27.42 -12.82 -12.58
N GLY A 366 -27.36 -12.09 -11.45
CA GLY A 366 -28.12 -12.42 -10.24
C GLY A 366 -27.70 -13.70 -9.53
N GLN A 367 -26.52 -14.22 -9.80
CA GLN A 367 -25.91 -15.31 -9.04
C GLN A 367 -25.00 -14.75 -7.97
N HIS A 368 -25.31 -15.05 -6.71
CA HIS A 368 -24.45 -14.78 -5.53
C HIS A 368 -23.65 -16.02 -5.17
#